data_c1ca0998c368968a419439098adcd6d9
#
_entry.id   c1ca0998c368968a419439098adcd6d9
#
_cell.length_a   1.000
_cell.length_b   1.000
_cell.length_c   1.000
_cell.angle_alpha   90.00
_cell.angle_beta   90.00
_cell.angle_gamma   90.00
#
_symmetry.space_group_name_H-M   'P 1'
#
loop_
_entity.id
_entity.type
_entity.pdbx_description
1 polymer ?
#
loop_
_entity_poly.entity_id
_entity_poly.type
_entity_poly.pdbx_seq_one_letter_code
_entity_poly.pdbx_strand_id
1 'polypeptide(L)'
;IVLPNVLRACKEISAISKIKAYGGVELTHLRPEHIKSMVKQARASGAFLVIVHGETITEPVLPGTNRAAIEAGADIIAHPGLITEEDAKFARMNNVRLEISGRKGHSYANGHVARMAKKVGAKLVFGSDSHTPDDLLERKQAERIARGAGLEEEDIQMMFKEAESLLGL
;
A
#
# COMPACT_ATOMS: atom_id res chain seq x y z
N ILE A 1 -6.17 17.93 10.66
CA ILE A 1 -7.64 18.22 10.79
C ILE A 1 -8.46 17.37 9.81
N VAL A 2 -7.88 16.81 8.76
CA VAL A 2 -8.62 16.02 7.75
C VAL A 2 -8.95 14.62 8.27
N LEU A 3 -8.00 13.91 8.88
CA LEU A 3 -8.15 12.52 9.29
C LEU A 3 -9.37 12.27 10.21
N PRO A 4 -9.65 13.04 11.26
CA PRO A 4 -10.84 12.81 12.09
C PRO A 4 -12.16 12.87 11.31
N ASN A 5 -12.24 13.74 10.32
CA ASN A 5 -13.41 13.85 9.44
C ASN A 5 -13.52 12.63 8.50
N VAL A 6 -12.40 12.15 7.97
CA VAL A 6 -12.35 10.92 7.15
C VAL A 6 -12.80 9.73 7.99
N LEU A 7 -12.29 9.57 9.21
CA LEU A 7 -12.69 8.48 10.11
C LEU A 7 -14.19 8.50 10.43
N ARG A 8 -14.75 9.69 10.64
CA ARG A 8 -16.19 9.84 10.85
C ARG A 8 -16.99 9.45 9.60
N ALA A 9 -16.61 9.97 8.42
CA ALA A 9 -17.25 9.63 7.16
C ALA A 9 -17.20 8.12 6.88
N CYS A 10 -16.07 7.45 7.15
CA CYS A 10 -15.95 6.01 6.99
C CYS A 10 -16.96 5.25 7.88
N LYS A 11 -17.14 5.69 9.13
CA LYS A 11 -18.13 5.11 10.04
C LYS A 11 -19.55 5.30 9.53
N GLU A 12 -19.89 6.51 9.07
CA GLU A 12 -21.21 6.84 8.54
C GLU A 12 -21.52 6.00 7.28
N ILE A 13 -20.60 5.92 6.32
CA ILE A 13 -20.75 5.11 5.10
C ILE A 13 -20.94 3.63 5.46
N SER A 14 -20.14 3.11 6.37
CA SER A 14 -20.22 1.71 6.79
C SER A 14 -21.54 1.37 7.51
N ALA A 15 -22.18 2.36 8.14
CA ALA A 15 -23.45 2.18 8.83
C ALA A 15 -24.67 2.15 7.88
N ILE A 16 -24.60 2.89 6.77
CA ILE A 16 -25.75 3.09 5.85
C ILE A 16 -25.63 2.30 4.54
N SER A 17 -24.52 1.62 4.32
CA SER A 17 -24.26 0.88 3.07
C SER A 17 -23.73 -0.53 3.34
N LYS A 18 -23.62 -1.33 2.28
CA LYS A 18 -22.96 -2.65 2.34
C LYS A 18 -21.44 -2.57 2.30
N ILE A 19 -20.90 -1.36 2.10
CA ILE A 19 -19.46 -1.12 2.00
C ILE A 19 -18.89 -0.95 3.42
N LYS A 20 -17.77 -1.60 3.69
CA LYS A 20 -16.95 -1.38 4.88
C LYS A 20 -15.84 -0.40 4.51
N ALA A 21 -15.88 0.81 5.05
CA ALA A 21 -14.88 1.85 4.81
C ALA A 21 -13.96 2.00 6.04
N TYR A 22 -12.66 2.06 5.79
CA TYR A 22 -11.63 2.24 6.81
C TYR A 22 -10.79 3.47 6.49
N GLY A 23 -10.59 4.34 7.47
CA GLY A 23 -9.84 5.58 7.29
C GLY A 23 -8.36 5.38 7.58
N GLY A 24 -7.52 5.73 6.64
CA GLY A 24 -6.07 5.67 6.78
C GLY A 24 -5.40 6.98 6.38
N VAL A 25 -4.08 6.95 6.40
CA VAL A 25 -3.21 8.06 5.95
C VAL A 25 -2.17 7.50 5.02
N GLU A 26 -1.96 8.15 3.88
CA GLU A 26 -0.75 8.00 3.11
C GLU A 26 0.20 9.17 3.40
N LEU A 27 1.43 8.82 3.77
CA LEU A 27 2.52 9.76 4.02
C LEU A 27 3.32 9.93 2.73
N THR A 28 3.18 11.08 2.07
CA THR A 28 3.68 11.34 0.72
C THR A 28 4.82 12.35 0.74
N HIS A 29 5.89 12.08 -0.03
CA HIS A 29 7.05 12.98 -0.25
C HIS A 29 7.72 13.49 1.04
N LEU A 30 7.75 12.68 2.09
CA LEU A 30 8.47 13.00 3.32
C LEU A 30 9.97 12.70 3.15
N ARG A 31 10.79 13.43 3.90
CA ARG A 31 12.18 13.05 4.08
C ARG A 31 12.25 11.77 4.93
N PRO A 32 13.12 10.80 4.59
CA PRO A 32 13.21 9.53 5.32
C PRO A 32 13.31 9.68 6.84
N GLU A 33 14.09 10.66 7.32
CA GLU A 33 14.27 10.93 8.75
C GLU A 33 13.00 11.35 9.51
N HIS A 34 11.96 11.79 8.79
CA HIS A 34 10.71 12.23 9.39
C HIS A 34 9.61 11.16 9.36
N ILE A 35 9.77 10.10 8.55
CA ILE A 35 8.73 9.08 8.35
C ILE A 35 8.33 8.43 9.67
N LYS A 36 9.30 8.04 10.51
CA LYS A 36 9.02 7.39 11.80
C LYS A 36 8.15 8.24 12.73
N SER A 37 8.43 9.54 12.83
CA SER A 37 7.64 10.44 13.66
C SER A 37 6.23 10.63 13.11
N MET A 38 6.09 10.71 11.78
CA MET A 38 4.80 10.88 11.10
C MET A 38 3.94 9.62 11.17
N VAL A 39 4.51 8.43 11.05
CA VAL A 39 3.80 7.15 11.27
C VAL A 39 3.24 7.11 12.70
N LYS A 40 4.06 7.45 13.70
CA LYS A 40 3.63 7.53 15.10
C LYS A 40 2.48 8.53 15.29
N GLN A 41 2.57 9.71 14.67
CA GLN A 41 1.54 10.75 14.74
C GLN A 41 0.24 10.32 14.05
N ALA A 42 0.32 9.70 12.87
CA ALA A 42 -0.84 9.17 12.16
C ALA A 42 -1.61 8.15 13.00
N ARG A 43 -0.88 7.21 13.62
CA ARG A 43 -1.50 6.21 14.52
C ARG A 43 -2.12 6.86 15.76
N ALA A 44 -1.41 7.81 16.40
CA ALA A 44 -1.93 8.55 17.55
C ALA A 44 -3.19 9.37 17.20
N SER A 45 -3.33 9.78 15.94
CA SER A 45 -4.52 10.47 15.41
C SER A 45 -5.66 9.52 15.00
N GLY A 46 -5.49 8.20 15.18
CA GLY A 46 -6.52 7.21 14.94
C GLY A 46 -6.53 6.61 13.52
N ALA A 47 -5.49 6.80 12.72
CA ALA A 47 -5.39 6.15 11.41
C ALA A 47 -5.48 4.63 11.57
N PHE A 48 -6.41 4.00 10.85
CA PHE A 48 -6.56 2.55 10.83
C PHE A 48 -5.40 1.90 10.07
N LEU A 49 -5.03 2.47 8.92
CA LEU A 49 -3.87 2.10 8.13
C LEU A 49 -2.94 3.30 7.97
N VAL A 50 -1.64 3.05 8.00
CA VAL A 50 -0.60 4.02 7.65
C VAL A 50 0.16 3.48 6.46
N ILE A 51 0.03 4.17 5.34
CA ILE A 51 0.68 3.88 4.07
C ILE A 51 1.81 4.88 3.90
N VAL A 52 2.91 4.48 3.33
CA VAL A 52 3.98 5.39 2.92
C VAL A 52 4.16 5.30 1.41
N HIS A 53 4.12 6.45 0.76
CA HIS A 53 4.44 6.60 -0.65
C HIS A 53 5.88 6.16 -0.91
N GLY A 54 6.05 5.10 -1.68
CA GLY A 54 7.34 4.47 -1.93
C GLY A 54 8.14 5.14 -3.04
N GLU A 55 9.30 4.56 -3.33
CA GLU A 55 10.27 5.06 -4.32
C GLU A 55 9.82 4.72 -5.75
N THR A 56 8.61 5.17 -6.13
CA THR A 56 8.10 5.02 -7.49
C THR A 56 9.08 5.57 -8.52
N ILE A 57 9.10 4.99 -9.73
CA ILE A 57 9.98 5.44 -10.81
C ILE A 57 9.44 6.63 -11.60
N THR A 58 8.24 7.09 -11.30
CA THR A 58 7.54 8.15 -12.05
C THR A 58 7.50 9.49 -11.34
N GLU A 59 7.91 9.54 -10.08
CA GLU A 59 7.91 10.75 -9.26
C GLU A 59 9.23 10.90 -8.50
N PRO A 60 9.65 12.13 -8.17
CA PRO A 60 10.88 12.37 -7.44
C PRO A 60 10.71 12.04 -5.96
N VAL A 61 11.00 10.81 -5.56
CA VAL A 61 11.02 10.37 -4.16
C VAL A 61 12.46 10.20 -3.69
N LEU A 62 12.73 10.63 -2.47
CA LEU A 62 14.09 10.53 -1.91
C LEU A 62 14.49 9.07 -1.69
N PRO A 63 15.71 8.67 -2.12
CA PRO A 63 16.24 7.35 -1.81
C PRO A 63 16.27 7.07 -0.31
N GLY A 64 15.99 5.84 0.09
CA GLY A 64 15.89 5.43 1.49
C GLY A 64 14.48 5.55 2.08
N THR A 65 13.52 6.07 1.32
CA THR A 65 12.11 6.17 1.74
C THR A 65 11.50 4.80 2.01
N ASN A 66 11.71 3.80 1.13
CA ASN A 66 11.22 2.43 1.35
C ASN A 66 11.78 1.84 2.65
N ARG A 67 13.09 1.96 2.87
CA ARG A 67 13.74 1.49 4.10
C ARG A 67 13.16 2.16 5.35
N ALA A 68 13.07 3.48 5.34
CA ALA A 68 12.53 4.26 6.45
C ALA A 68 11.06 3.91 6.76
N ALA A 69 10.25 3.63 5.74
CA ALA A 69 8.86 3.21 5.89
C ALA A 69 8.76 1.86 6.63
N ILE A 70 9.63 0.90 6.28
CA ILE A 70 9.68 -0.41 6.94
C ILE A 70 10.11 -0.26 8.40
N GLU A 71 11.17 0.49 8.66
CA GLU A 71 11.69 0.77 10.02
C GLU A 71 10.67 1.51 10.89
N ALA A 72 9.83 2.34 10.27
CA ALA A 72 8.77 3.06 10.96
C ALA A 72 7.55 2.18 11.30
N GLY A 73 7.46 0.97 10.75
CA GLY A 73 6.32 0.08 10.92
C GLY A 73 5.07 0.58 10.19
N ALA A 74 5.22 1.07 8.96
CA ALA A 74 4.10 1.30 8.08
C ALA A 74 3.36 -0.01 7.78
N ASP A 75 2.07 0.05 7.46
CA ASP A 75 1.31 -1.15 7.09
C ASP A 75 1.60 -1.56 5.65
N ILE A 76 1.74 -0.56 4.77
CA ILE A 76 1.93 -0.74 3.33
C ILE A 76 2.96 0.27 2.84
N ILE A 77 3.83 -0.15 1.92
CA ILE A 77 4.58 0.75 1.04
C ILE A 77 3.83 0.78 -0.30
N ALA A 78 3.25 1.94 -0.63
CA ALA A 78 2.59 2.15 -1.91
C ALA A 78 3.63 2.23 -3.03
N HIS A 79 3.36 1.60 -4.15
CA HIS A 79 4.18 1.64 -5.39
C HIS A 79 5.71 1.76 -5.13
N PRO A 80 6.34 0.77 -4.45
CA PRO A 80 7.71 0.85 -3.94
C PRO A 80 8.80 0.89 -5.04
N GLY A 81 8.42 1.05 -6.30
CA GLY A 81 9.33 1.24 -7.41
C GLY A 81 10.28 0.06 -7.63
N LEU A 82 11.56 0.36 -7.78
CA LEU A 82 12.60 -0.65 -7.94
C LEU A 82 13.14 -1.12 -6.59
N ILE A 83 12.25 -1.51 -5.69
CA ILE A 83 12.62 -1.99 -4.35
C ILE A 83 13.73 -3.04 -4.41
N THR A 84 14.72 -2.92 -3.55
CA THR A 84 15.82 -3.89 -3.47
C THR A 84 15.35 -5.22 -2.88
N GLU A 85 16.07 -6.31 -3.18
CA GLU A 85 15.81 -7.60 -2.55
C GLU A 85 15.97 -7.54 -1.02
N GLU A 86 16.94 -6.77 -0.55
CA GLU A 86 17.19 -6.54 0.87
C GLU A 86 16.01 -5.85 1.54
N ASP A 87 15.47 -4.77 0.93
CA ASP A 87 14.32 -4.07 1.48
C ASP A 87 13.04 -4.90 1.40
N ALA A 88 12.84 -5.67 0.34
CA ALA A 88 11.72 -6.59 0.24
C ALA A 88 11.78 -7.69 1.31
N LYS A 89 12.98 -8.24 1.59
CA LYS A 89 13.19 -9.18 2.69
C LYS A 89 12.93 -8.52 4.05
N PHE A 90 13.38 -7.29 4.23
CA PHE A 90 13.15 -6.53 5.44
C PHE A 90 11.67 -6.20 5.67
N ALA A 91 10.94 -5.86 4.59
CA ALA A 91 9.48 -5.69 4.63
C ALA A 91 8.78 -6.96 5.10
N ARG A 92 9.16 -8.14 4.54
CA ARG A 92 8.66 -9.43 5.02
C ARG A 92 8.88 -9.63 6.52
N MET A 93 10.09 -9.38 7.00
CA MET A 93 10.45 -9.58 8.41
C MET A 93 9.68 -8.68 9.37
N ASN A 94 9.31 -7.48 8.92
CA ASN A 94 8.56 -6.48 9.68
C ASN A 94 7.05 -6.50 9.37
N ASN A 95 6.58 -7.48 8.60
CA ASN A 95 5.16 -7.62 8.22
C ASN A 95 4.60 -6.37 7.51
N VAL A 96 5.43 -5.67 6.73
CA VAL A 96 5.04 -4.55 5.88
C VAL A 96 4.69 -5.08 4.49
N ARG A 97 3.57 -4.67 3.94
CA ARG A 97 3.09 -5.12 2.62
C ARG A 97 3.66 -4.23 1.52
N LEU A 98 3.88 -4.83 0.36
CA LEU A 98 4.29 -4.13 -0.84
C LEU A 98 3.09 -4.03 -1.79
N GLU A 99 2.84 -2.84 -2.31
CA GLU A 99 1.70 -2.62 -3.19
C GLU A 99 1.99 -3.05 -4.63
N ILE A 100 1.02 -3.70 -5.23
CA ILE A 100 0.82 -3.79 -6.69
C ILE A 100 -0.17 -2.69 -7.05
N SER A 101 0.29 -1.67 -7.76
CA SER A 101 -0.50 -0.47 -8.01
C SER A 101 -1.36 -0.58 -9.26
N GLY A 102 -2.60 -0.13 -9.16
CA GLY A 102 -3.50 0.03 -10.29
C GLY A 102 -3.32 1.34 -11.05
N ARG A 103 -2.63 2.31 -10.46
CA ARG A 103 -2.48 3.66 -11.02
C ARG A 103 -1.53 3.68 -12.20
N LYS A 104 -1.95 4.39 -13.25
CA LYS A 104 -1.12 4.65 -14.42
C LYS A 104 0.19 5.35 -14.02
N GLY A 105 1.31 4.84 -14.50
CA GLY A 105 2.64 5.30 -14.12
C GLY A 105 3.22 4.47 -12.96
N HIS A 106 2.60 4.45 -11.81
CA HIS A 106 3.07 3.66 -10.67
C HIS A 106 3.10 2.16 -10.95
N SER A 107 2.16 1.67 -11.77
CA SER A 107 2.10 0.27 -12.22
C SER A 107 3.28 -0.18 -13.09
N TYR A 108 4.11 0.73 -13.58
CA TYR A 108 5.26 0.37 -14.45
C TYR A 108 6.29 -0.50 -13.73
N ALA A 109 6.41 -0.39 -12.41
CA ALA A 109 7.31 -1.21 -11.60
C ALA A 109 6.65 -2.48 -11.03
N ASN A 110 5.35 -2.71 -11.23
CA ASN A 110 4.63 -3.84 -10.64
C ASN A 110 5.31 -5.20 -10.86
N GLY A 111 5.81 -5.46 -12.08
CA GLY A 111 6.51 -6.71 -12.39
C GLY A 111 7.81 -6.90 -11.59
N HIS A 112 8.53 -5.81 -11.31
CA HIS A 112 9.70 -5.85 -10.44
C HIS A 112 9.30 -6.12 -9.00
N VAL A 113 8.30 -5.42 -8.49
CA VAL A 113 7.78 -5.59 -7.12
C VAL A 113 7.29 -7.03 -6.91
N ALA A 114 6.47 -7.55 -7.83
CA ALA A 114 5.98 -8.92 -7.80
C ALA A 114 7.13 -9.94 -7.74
N ARG A 115 8.14 -9.78 -8.61
CA ARG A 115 9.32 -10.65 -8.64
C ARG A 115 10.10 -10.61 -7.32
N MET A 116 10.34 -9.42 -6.76
CA MET A 116 11.05 -9.28 -5.50
C MET A 116 10.26 -9.89 -4.35
N ALA A 117 8.96 -9.61 -4.27
CA ALA A 117 8.09 -10.17 -3.26
C ALA A 117 8.05 -11.71 -3.30
N LYS A 118 7.87 -12.31 -4.49
CA LYS A 118 7.90 -13.77 -4.65
C LYS A 118 9.22 -14.37 -4.24
N LYS A 119 10.33 -13.76 -4.64
CA LYS A 119 11.69 -14.25 -4.31
C LYS A 119 11.94 -14.36 -2.81
N VAL A 120 11.45 -13.41 -2.04
CA VAL A 120 11.72 -13.35 -0.59
C VAL A 120 10.51 -13.78 0.26
N GLY A 121 9.35 -14.03 -0.33
CA GLY A 121 8.10 -14.34 0.37
C GLY A 121 7.50 -13.13 1.10
N ALA A 122 7.68 -11.91 0.54
CA ALA A 122 7.03 -10.72 1.07
C ALA A 122 5.55 -10.68 0.68
N LYS A 123 4.73 -10.11 1.55
CA LYS A 123 3.29 -9.98 1.34
C LYS A 123 2.97 -8.88 0.35
N LEU A 124 2.00 -9.15 -0.51
CA LEU A 124 1.50 -8.19 -1.48
C LEU A 124 0.08 -7.75 -1.13
N VAL A 125 -0.26 -6.52 -1.49
CA VAL A 125 -1.62 -6.00 -1.52
C VAL A 125 -1.87 -5.27 -2.84
N PHE A 126 -3.12 -5.11 -3.23
CA PHE A 126 -3.48 -4.31 -4.39
C PHE A 126 -3.99 -2.94 -3.93
N GLY A 127 -3.48 -1.87 -4.51
CA GLY A 127 -3.97 -0.51 -4.36
C GLY A 127 -4.40 0.08 -5.70
N SER A 128 -5.56 0.72 -5.77
CA SER A 128 -5.99 1.46 -6.96
C SER A 128 -5.34 2.83 -7.06
N ASP A 129 -4.98 3.40 -5.93
CA ASP A 129 -4.46 4.78 -5.81
C ASP A 129 -5.39 5.79 -6.52
N SER A 130 -6.70 5.66 -6.23
CA SER A 130 -7.76 6.42 -6.88
C SER A 130 -7.80 7.85 -6.37
N HIS A 131 -7.79 8.82 -7.29
CA HIS A 131 -7.92 10.25 -7.02
C HIS A 131 -9.25 10.81 -7.50
N THR A 132 -9.91 10.08 -8.39
CA THR A 132 -11.23 10.41 -8.94
C THR A 132 -12.10 9.16 -8.97
N PRO A 133 -13.43 9.29 -9.09
CA PRO A 133 -14.31 8.13 -9.25
C PRO A 133 -13.94 7.22 -10.43
N ASP A 134 -13.38 7.79 -11.51
CA ASP A 134 -12.98 7.05 -12.71
C ASP A 134 -11.72 6.18 -12.50
N ASP A 135 -10.97 6.43 -11.42
CA ASP A 135 -9.79 5.64 -11.04
C ASP A 135 -10.17 4.39 -10.24
N LEU A 136 -11.44 4.27 -9.82
CA LEU A 136 -11.90 3.10 -9.08
C LEU A 136 -11.90 1.87 -9.99
N LEU A 137 -11.26 0.81 -9.53
CA LEU A 137 -11.10 -0.43 -10.28
C LEU A 137 -11.99 -1.54 -9.70
N GLU A 138 -12.68 -2.25 -10.59
CA GLU A 138 -13.35 -3.49 -10.22
C GLU A 138 -12.33 -4.61 -9.92
N ARG A 139 -12.72 -5.57 -9.12
CA ARG A 139 -11.92 -6.77 -8.79
C ARG A 139 -11.29 -7.42 -10.02
N LYS A 140 -12.06 -7.61 -11.09
CA LYS A 140 -11.57 -8.22 -12.34
C LYS A 140 -10.46 -7.41 -13.01
N GLN A 141 -10.51 -6.07 -12.93
CA GLN A 141 -9.47 -5.21 -13.48
C GLN A 141 -8.20 -5.31 -12.64
N ALA A 142 -8.32 -5.29 -11.31
CA ALA A 142 -7.21 -5.48 -10.38
C ALA A 142 -6.49 -6.83 -10.61
N GLU A 143 -7.24 -7.91 -10.77
CA GLU A 143 -6.70 -9.24 -11.11
C GLU A 143 -5.95 -9.25 -12.45
N ARG A 144 -6.48 -8.56 -13.47
CA ARG A 144 -5.79 -8.43 -14.78
C ARG A 144 -4.47 -7.68 -14.64
N ILE A 145 -4.42 -6.61 -13.85
CA ILE A 145 -3.19 -5.84 -13.60
C ILE A 145 -2.17 -6.71 -12.85
N ALA A 146 -2.60 -7.42 -11.82
CA ALA A 146 -1.75 -8.32 -11.04
C ALA A 146 -1.20 -9.47 -11.92
N ARG A 147 -2.03 -10.04 -12.79
CA ARG A 147 -1.61 -11.06 -13.76
C ARG A 147 -0.62 -10.49 -14.77
N GLY A 148 -0.85 -9.25 -15.24
CA GLY A 148 0.09 -8.51 -16.09
C GLY A 148 1.43 -8.21 -15.41
N ALA A 149 1.48 -8.15 -14.08
CA ALA A 149 2.71 -8.04 -13.29
C ALA A 149 3.44 -9.39 -13.11
N GLY A 150 2.92 -10.50 -13.65
CA GLY A 150 3.52 -11.84 -13.56
C GLY A 150 3.14 -12.61 -12.30
N LEU A 151 2.04 -12.23 -11.63
CA LEU A 151 1.47 -13.00 -10.54
C LEU A 151 0.58 -14.12 -11.08
N GLU A 152 0.74 -15.32 -10.51
CA GLU A 152 -0.12 -16.47 -10.78
C GLU A 152 -1.41 -16.37 -9.97
N GLU A 153 -2.40 -17.22 -10.28
CA GLU A 153 -3.72 -17.17 -9.64
C GLU A 153 -3.65 -17.30 -8.11
N GLU A 154 -2.76 -18.17 -7.61
CA GLU A 154 -2.56 -18.37 -6.18
C GLU A 154 -1.99 -17.08 -5.50
N ASP A 155 -1.01 -16.45 -6.13
CA ASP A 155 -0.43 -15.17 -5.66
C ASP A 155 -1.50 -14.09 -5.58
N ILE A 156 -2.36 -14.01 -6.61
CA ILE A 156 -3.46 -13.04 -6.70
C ILE A 156 -4.47 -13.26 -5.58
N GLN A 157 -4.88 -14.49 -5.34
CA GLN A 157 -5.80 -14.83 -4.26
C GLN A 157 -5.18 -14.49 -2.88
N MET A 158 -3.89 -14.80 -2.69
CA MET A 158 -3.19 -14.45 -1.46
C MET A 158 -3.10 -12.94 -1.25
N MET A 159 -2.84 -12.17 -2.31
CA MET A 159 -2.76 -10.70 -2.26
C MET A 159 -4.08 -10.08 -1.76
N PHE A 160 -5.22 -10.58 -2.22
CA PHE A 160 -6.51 -10.08 -1.74
C PHE A 160 -6.84 -10.56 -0.32
N LYS A 161 -6.51 -11.80 0.04
CA LYS A 161 -6.63 -12.30 1.42
C LYS A 161 -5.78 -11.50 2.40
N GLU A 162 -4.60 -11.05 1.96
CA GLU A 162 -3.74 -10.22 2.80
C GLU A 162 -4.37 -8.84 3.04
N ALA A 163 -5.06 -8.26 2.06
CA ALA A 163 -5.83 -7.04 2.23
C ALA A 163 -6.99 -7.22 3.23
N GLU A 164 -7.73 -8.34 3.13
CA GLU A 164 -8.77 -8.70 4.10
C GLU A 164 -8.21 -8.86 5.51
N SER A 165 -7.07 -9.54 5.64
CA SER A 165 -6.36 -9.71 6.92
C SER A 165 -5.94 -8.37 7.55
N LEU A 166 -5.52 -7.39 6.75
CA LEU A 166 -5.21 -6.03 7.23
C LEU A 166 -6.43 -5.35 7.84
N LEU A 167 -7.62 -5.67 7.36
CA LEU A 167 -8.89 -5.10 7.81
C LEU A 167 -9.53 -5.90 8.95
N GLY A 168 -8.95 -7.02 9.36
CA GLY A 168 -9.50 -7.91 10.38
C GLY A 168 -10.75 -8.66 9.92
N LEU A 169 -10.83 -8.96 8.62
CA LEU A 169 -11.94 -9.67 7.98
C LEU A 169 -11.62 -11.15 7.76
#